data_368bee00f7665796d9885bb5187177a3
#
_entry.id   368bee00f7665796d9885bb5187177a3
#
_cell.length_a   1.000
_cell.length_b   1.000
_cell.length_c   1.000
_cell.angle_alpha   90.00
_cell.angle_beta   90.00
_cell.angle_gamma   90.00
#
_symmetry.space_group_name_H-M   'P 1'
#
loop_
_entity.id
_entity.type
_entity.pdbx_description
1 polymer ?
#
loop_
_entity_poly.entity_id
_entity_poly.type
_entity_poly.pdbx_seq_one_letter_code
_entity_poly.pdbx_strand_id
1 'polypeptide(L)'
;MVSSSWGVSNLKDGVALVLFLWPKHPTSRATLHPTQHPPLREAIVRREMLIISPNNPRIRKLQDLHTTRGRKKSGLFLMEGPHLLETLLDTDVLPREVYYQPELLQRTSRGRSLFDRLLHTTNLLEAQLIEVSERVIEAISDVQTSQGVVSVLPLKAFESDRIHARRSPARRPALLILDELADPGNMGTILRTALAANVHEVLLTPNCVDCYSPKVVRAAAGAHFALPIESNLSWATIAEKVRIHCADTPVVFLAEAGSPQVYYEQHLARPFALIIGNEAQGPSAQARALATLTISIPLANGVESLNAAMAAGIILYEAVRQSQF
;
A
#
# COMPACT_ATOMS: atom_id res chain seq x y z
N MET A 1 -4.13 -32.84 -22.63
CA MET A 1 -4.80 -33.52 -21.50
C MET A 1 -3.80 -33.53 -20.35
N VAL A 2 -3.98 -32.64 -19.37
CA VAL A 2 -3.24 -32.68 -18.09
C VAL A 2 -4.30 -32.53 -17.01
N SER A 3 -4.53 -33.61 -16.28
CA SER A 3 -5.48 -33.70 -15.18
C SER A 3 -4.91 -33.00 -13.93
N SER A 4 -5.60 -32.00 -13.44
CA SER A 4 -5.37 -31.37 -12.14
C SER A 4 -6.14 -32.15 -11.07
N SER A 5 -5.41 -32.85 -10.19
CA SER A 5 -5.95 -33.49 -9.01
C SER A 5 -6.10 -32.49 -7.86
N TRP A 6 -7.34 -32.28 -7.41
CA TRP A 6 -7.66 -31.55 -6.19
C TRP A 6 -7.61 -32.48 -5.00
N GLY A 7 -6.71 -32.25 -4.05
CA GLY A 7 -6.69 -32.94 -2.77
C GLY A 7 -7.58 -32.20 -1.77
N VAL A 8 -8.72 -32.79 -1.38
CA VAL A 8 -9.57 -32.30 -0.29
C VAL A 8 -9.13 -33.01 0.99
N SER A 9 -8.52 -32.31 1.93
CA SER A 9 -8.32 -32.79 3.30
C SER A 9 -9.44 -32.30 4.20
N ASN A 10 -10.07 -33.25 4.91
CA ASN A 10 -11.17 -33.02 5.85
C ASN A 10 -10.76 -32.02 6.96
N LEU A 11 -11.52 -30.94 7.09
CA LEU A 11 -11.48 -30.00 8.19
C LEU A 11 -12.55 -30.37 9.22
N LYS A 12 -12.13 -30.65 10.44
CA LYS A 12 -12.95 -30.49 11.64
C LYS A 12 -12.70 -29.08 12.17
N ASP A 13 -13.83 -28.41 12.54
CA ASP A 13 -13.90 -27.08 13.13
C ASP A 13 -13.77 -25.86 12.18
N GLY A 14 -14.89 -25.45 11.75
CA GLY A 14 -15.50 -24.33 11.06
C GLY A 14 -14.87 -22.92 11.11
N VAL A 15 -13.57 -22.73 10.79
CA VAL A 15 -13.02 -21.41 10.49
C VAL A 15 -12.16 -21.51 9.22
N ALA A 16 -12.67 -20.98 8.12
CA ALA A 16 -11.93 -20.88 6.87
C ALA A 16 -10.92 -19.73 6.95
N LEU A 17 -9.66 -20.04 7.24
CA LEU A 17 -8.55 -19.10 7.10
C LEU A 17 -8.10 -19.09 5.64
N VAL A 18 -8.47 -18.07 4.87
CA VAL A 18 -7.99 -17.88 3.50
C VAL A 18 -6.54 -17.38 3.56
N LEU A 19 -5.59 -18.31 3.54
CA LEU A 19 -4.18 -18.02 3.37
C LEU A 19 -3.91 -17.80 1.88
N PHE A 20 -3.68 -16.54 1.48
CA PHE A 20 -3.15 -16.24 0.15
C PHE A 20 -1.68 -16.68 0.09
N LEU A 21 -1.42 -17.76 -0.62
CA LEU A 21 -0.07 -18.15 -1.03
C LEU A 21 0.27 -17.42 -2.34
N TRP A 22 1.28 -16.55 -2.28
CA TRP A 22 1.88 -15.91 -3.46
C TRP A 22 2.55 -16.97 -4.33
N PRO A 23 2.34 -16.98 -5.67
CA PRO A 23 3.02 -17.92 -6.54
C PRO A 23 4.54 -17.67 -6.56
N LYS A 24 5.32 -18.67 -6.20
CA LYS A 24 6.77 -18.65 -6.38
C LYS A 24 7.11 -18.68 -7.86
N HIS A 25 7.88 -17.71 -8.33
CA HIS A 25 8.39 -17.69 -9.69
C HIS A 25 9.19 -18.97 -10.02
N PRO A 26 9.10 -19.49 -11.27
CA PRO A 26 9.87 -20.66 -11.66
C PRO A 26 11.37 -20.30 -11.74
N THR A 27 12.19 -20.99 -10.97
CA THR A 27 13.65 -20.92 -11.04
C THR A 27 14.14 -21.61 -12.29
N SER A 28 14.65 -20.86 -13.25
CA SER A 28 15.49 -21.42 -14.33
C SER A 28 16.86 -21.79 -13.73
N ARG A 29 17.20 -23.08 -13.73
CA ARG A 29 18.54 -23.58 -13.41
C ARG A 29 19.49 -23.17 -14.54
N ALA A 30 20.29 -22.14 -14.33
CA ALA A 30 21.53 -21.92 -15.06
C ALA A 30 22.67 -22.55 -14.25
N THR A 31 23.37 -23.53 -14.83
CA THR A 31 24.58 -24.12 -14.27
C THR A 31 25.70 -23.10 -14.33
N LEU A 32 26.12 -22.57 -13.19
CA LEU A 32 27.28 -21.69 -13.06
C LEU A 32 28.50 -22.53 -12.64
N HIS A 33 29.58 -22.40 -13.41
CA HIS A 33 30.94 -22.87 -13.08
C HIS A 33 31.44 -22.15 -11.82
N PRO A 34 32.28 -22.79 -10.99
CA PRO A 34 32.84 -22.17 -9.80
C PRO A 34 33.92 -21.15 -10.18
N THR A 35 33.57 -19.88 -10.24
CA THR A 35 34.53 -18.78 -10.27
C THR A 35 34.91 -18.43 -8.82
N GLN A 36 36.21 -18.42 -8.59
CA GLN A 36 36.86 -18.06 -7.32
C GLN A 36 36.37 -16.68 -6.86
N HIS A 37 35.63 -16.63 -5.78
CA HIS A 37 35.29 -15.38 -5.11
C HIS A 37 36.52 -14.79 -4.43
N PRO A 38 36.83 -13.50 -4.60
CA PRO A 38 37.82 -12.83 -3.77
C PRO A 38 37.37 -12.85 -2.29
N PRO A 39 38.32 -12.82 -1.34
CA PRO A 39 37.98 -12.88 0.07
C PRO A 39 37.03 -11.75 0.44
N LEU A 40 35.93 -12.08 1.12
CA LEU A 40 34.97 -11.17 1.69
C LEU A 40 35.74 -10.14 2.55
N ARG A 41 35.92 -8.94 2.00
CA ARG A 41 36.24 -7.77 2.83
C ARG A 41 35.08 -7.68 3.83
N GLU A 42 35.40 -7.81 5.11
CA GLU A 42 34.47 -7.50 6.20
C GLU A 42 33.80 -6.16 5.87
N ALA A 43 32.54 -6.21 5.49
CA ALA A 43 31.74 -5.01 5.33
C ALA A 43 31.67 -4.39 6.73
N ILE A 44 32.45 -3.35 6.94
CA ILE A 44 32.40 -2.54 8.17
C ILE A 44 30.99 -1.90 8.14
N VAL A 45 30.02 -2.59 8.74
CA VAL A 45 28.78 -1.98 9.16
C VAL A 45 29.23 -0.84 10.08
N ARG A 46 29.15 0.41 9.60
CA ARG A 46 29.36 1.57 10.47
C ARG A 46 28.29 1.47 11.55
N ARG A 47 28.62 0.87 12.68
CA ARG A 47 27.83 0.97 13.91
C ARG A 47 27.86 2.45 14.29
N GLU A 48 26.86 3.20 13.83
CA GLU A 48 26.61 4.51 14.39
C GLU A 48 26.26 4.32 15.87
N MET A 49 26.69 5.29 16.70
CA MET A 49 26.47 5.26 18.15
C MET A 49 25.00 4.95 18.46
N LEU A 50 24.77 4.03 19.38
CA LEU A 50 23.46 3.74 19.97
C LEU A 50 22.79 5.03 20.45
N ILE A 51 21.60 5.34 19.91
CA ILE A 51 20.82 6.49 20.38
C ILE A 51 19.92 6.05 21.54
N ILE A 52 20.18 6.58 22.73
CA ILE A 52 19.47 6.21 23.96
C ILE A 52 18.45 7.26 24.43
N SER A 53 18.53 8.48 23.93
CA SER A 53 17.68 9.59 24.38
C SER A 53 16.62 9.98 23.36
N PRO A 54 15.32 9.95 23.72
CA PRO A 54 14.24 10.48 22.88
C PRO A 54 14.39 11.99 22.58
N ASN A 55 15.15 12.70 23.40
CA ASN A 55 15.41 14.13 23.21
C ASN A 55 16.52 14.42 22.17
N ASN A 56 17.15 13.40 21.59
CA ASN A 56 18.12 13.57 20.52
C ASN A 56 17.50 14.39 19.36
N PRO A 57 18.19 15.41 18.83
CA PRO A 57 17.66 16.24 17.74
C PRO A 57 17.24 15.45 16.50
N ARG A 58 17.90 14.32 16.21
CA ARG A 58 17.55 13.42 15.11
C ARG A 58 16.19 12.77 15.38
N ILE A 59 15.94 12.29 16.60
CA ILE A 59 14.68 11.66 17.00
C ILE A 59 13.52 12.65 16.97
N ARG A 60 13.72 13.88 17.44
CA ARG A 60 12.69 14.94 17.35
C ARG A 60 12.27 15.22 15.90
N LYS A 61 13.22 15.23 14.94
CA LYS A 61 12.89 15.37 13.51
C LYS A 61 12.05 14.21 12.98
N LEU A 62 12.25 12.99 13.51
CA LEU A 62 11.40 11.84 13.14
C LEU A 62 10.00 11.97 13.71
N GLN A 63 9.87 12.43 14.94
CA GLN A 63 8.56 12.70 15.56
C GLN A 63 7.76 13.72 14.75
N ASP A 64 8.39 14.72 14.13
CA ASP A 64 7.72 15.66 13.23
C ASP A 64 7.05 14.95 12.05
N LEU A 65 7.55 13.78 11.62
CA LEU A 65 6.98 12.99 10.50
C LEU A 65 5.63 12.34 10.84
N HIS A 66 5.21 12.32 12.10
CA HIS A 66 3.84 11.94 12.46
C HIS A 66 2.81 12.99 11.97
N THR A 67 3.24 14.22 11.70
CA THR A 67 2.38 15.28 11.18
C THR A 67 2.48 15.41 9.66
N THR A 68 1.36 15.75 9.00
CA THR A 68 1.35 16.04 7.55
C THR A 68 2.30 17.18 7.19
N ARG A 69 2.37 18.22 8.05
CA ARG A 69 3.28 19.35 7.85
C ARG A 69 4.75 18.91 7.86
N GLY A 70 5.14 18.06 8.80
CA GLY A 70 6.50 17.53 8.91
C GLY A 70 6.88 16.71 7.69
N ARG A 71 5.99 15.83 7.23
CA ARG A 71 6.20 15.03 6.01
C ARG A 71 6.35 15.91 4.75
N LYS A 72 5.44 16.86 4.54
CA LYS A 72 5.53 17.80 3.40
C LYS A 72 6.79 18.63 3.42
N LYS A 73 7.21 19.13 4.60
CA LYS A 73 8.41 19.95 4.75
C LYS A 73 9.71 19.17 4.49
N SER A 74 9.77 17.93 4.96
CA SER A 74 10.98 17.09 4.86
C SER A 74 11.04 16.27 3.57
N GLY A 75 9.91 16.01 2.92
CA GLY A 75 9.80 15.05 1.82
C GLY A 75 9.99 13.58 2.26
N LEU A 76 9.77 13.29 3.56
CA LEU A 76 9.99 11.98 4.17
C LEU A 76 8.73 11.51 4.89
N PHE A 77 8.61 10.19 5.07
CA PHE A 77 7.59 9.59 5.93
C PHE A 77 8.15 8.38 6.70
N LEU A 78 7.41 7.94 7.71
CA LEU A 78 7.75 6.78 8.53
C LEU A 78 6.99 5.55 8.08
N MET A 79 7.68 4.43 8.10
CA MET A 79 7.13 3.10 7.90
C MET A 79 7.58 2.19 9.05
N GLU A 80 6.63 1.61 9.76
CA GLU A 80 6.88 0.79 10.94
C GLU A 80 6.55 -0.68 10.71
N GLY A 81 7.39 -1.54 11.23
CA GLY A 81 7.18 -2.98 11.32
C GLY A 81 8.02 -3.81 10.36
N PRO A 82 8.40 -5.04 10.80
CA PRO A 82 9.30 -5.92 10.05
C PRO A 82 8.71 -6.38 8.71
N HIS A 83 7.39 -6.63 8.65
CA HIS A 83 6.74 -7.07 7.41
C HIS A 83 6.85 -6.04 6.30
N LEU A 84 6.59 -4.77 6.60
CA LEU A 84 6.67 -3.71 5.59
C LEU A 84 8.11 -3.49 5.12
N LEU A 85 9.08 -3.58 6.03
CA LEU A 85 10.49 -3.44 5.66
C LEU A 85 10.96 -4.63 4.82
N GLU A 86 10.57 -5.88 5.13
CA GLU A 86 10.85 -7.03 4.28
C GLU A 86 10.29 -6.82 2.86
N THR A 87 9.01 -6.42 2.76
CA THR A 87 8.37 -6.16 1.47
C THR A 87 9.07 -5.05 0.70
N LEU A 88 9.52 -3.99 1.38
CA LEU A 88 10.29 -2.91 0.76
C LEU A 88 11.62 -3.42 0.21
N LEU A 89 12.35 -4.24 0.98
CA LEU A 89 13.65 -4.79 0.58
C LEU A 89 13.57 -5.77 -0.62
N ASP A 90 12.36 -6.21 -0.98
CA ASP A 90 12.10 -6.99 -2.19
C ASP A 90 11.83 -6.09 -3.42
N THR A 91 11.86 -4.77 -3.24
CA THR A 91 11.77 -3.76 -4.29
C THR A 91 13.12 -3.09 -4.53
N ASP A 92 13.21 -2.26 -5.57
CA ASP A 92 14.40 -1.43 -5.86
C ASP A 92 14.45 -0.14 -5.02
N VAL A 93 13.54 0.01 -4.04
CA VAL A 93 13.49 1.19 -3.19
C VAL A 93 14.23 0.93 -1.89
N LEU A 94 15.22 1.78 -1.61
CA LEU A 94 15.98 1.72 -0.37
C LEU A 94 15.45 2.75 0.64
N PRO A 95 15.33 2.38 1.94
CA PRO A 95 15.08 3.34 2.98
C PRO A 95 16.29 4.27 3.14
N ARG A 96 16.06 5.52 3.52
CA ARG A 96 17.11 6.45 3.86
C ARG A 96 17.80 6.08 5.18
N GLU A 97 16.99 5.71 6.17
CA GLU A 97 17.42 5.36 7.52
C GLU A 97 16.53 4.23 8.05
N VAL A 98 17.11 3.31 8.81
CA VAL A 98 16.40 2.25 9.51
C VAL A 98 16.80 2.31 10.98
N TYR A 99 15.84 2.59 11.84
CA TYR A 99 15.99 2.59 13.28
C TYR A 99 15.51 1.25 13.82
N TYR A 100 16.32 0.57 14.59
CA TYR A 100 15.97 -0.74 15.12
C TYR A 100 16.41 -0.93 16.57
N GLN A 101 15.63 -1.69 17.29
CA GLN A 101 15.91 -2.13 18.64
C GLN A 101 16.03 -3.66 18.61
N PRO A 102 17.25 -4.23 18.84
CA PRO A 102 17.53 -5.64 18.58
C PRO A 102 16.63 -6.62 19.36
N GLU A 103 16.42 -6.40 20.66
CA GLU A 103 15.66 -7.33 21.49
C GLU A 103 14.17 -7.34 21.13
N LEU A 104 13.57 -6.18 20.81
CA LEU A 104 12.18 -6.09 20.35
C LEU A 104 12.01 -6.75 18.98
N LEU A 105 12.91 -6.40 18.03
CA LEU A 105 12.83 -6.92 16.67
C LEU A 105 12.94 -8.45 16.64
N GLN A 106 13.83 -9.02 17.47
CA GLN A 106 14.08 -10.45 17.49
C GLN A 106 13.07 -11.27 18.30
N ARG A 107 12.05 -10.67 18.92
CA ARG A 107 10.98 -11.41 19.65
C ARG A 107 10.20 -12.35 18.73
N THR A 108 10.09 -12.05 17.44
CA THR A 108 9.38 -12.88 16.47
C THR A 108 10.34 -13.60 15.52
N SER A 109 9.91 -14.72 14.93
CA SER A 109 10.70 -15.43 13.90
C SER A 109 10.97 -14.54 12.69
N ARG A 110 9.97 -13.79 12.23
CA ARG A 110 10.10 -12.83 11.14
C ARG A 110 11.11 -11.75 11.48
N GLY A 111 11.02 -11.17 12.67
CA GLY A 111 11.95 -10.14 13.10
C GLY A 111 13.40 -10.63 13.18
N ARG A 112 13.64 -11.87 13.61
CA ARG A 112 14.98 -12.50 13.58
C ARG A 112 15.51 -12.62 12.15
N SER A 113 14.70 -13.15 11.23
CA SER A 113 15.07 -13.27 9.82
C SER A 113 15.39 -11.91 9.19
N LEU A 114 14.56 -10.90 9.48
CA LEU A 114 14.81 -9.54 9.02
C LEU A 114 16.10 -8.96 9.60
N PHE A 115 16.37 -9.16 10.89
CA PHE A 115 17.57 -8.69 11.55
C PHE A 115 18.83 -9.28 10.89
N ASP A 116 18.85 -10.59 10.65
CA ASP A 116 19.93 -11.25 9.91
C ASP A 116 20.09 -10.68 8.50
N ARG A 117 18.97 -10.45 7.81
CA ARG A 117 18.97 -9.83 6.48
C ARG A 117 19.56 -8.41 6.50
N LEU A 118 19.20 -7.58 7.48
CA LEU A 118 19.72 -6.21 7.62
C LEU A 118 21.25 -6.19 7.83
N LEU A 119 21.79 -7.15 8.57
CA LEU A 119 23.23 -7.24 8.85
C LEU A 119 24.05 -7.73 7.64
N HIS A 120 23.46 -8.54 6.75
CA HIS A 120 24.15 -9.21 5.66
C HIS A 120 23.82 -8.67 4.26
N THR A 121 22.86 -7.74 4.13
CA THR A 121 22.45 -7.22 2.83
C THR A 121 23.37 -6.09 2.37
N THR A 122 24.19 -6.37 1.36
CA THR A 122 25.09 -5.38 0.73
C THR A 122 24.37 -4.21 0.10
N ASN A 123 23.13 -4.40 -0.36
CA ASN A 123 22.31 -3.33 -0.98
C ASN A 123 21.86 -2.25 0.02
N LEU A 124 21.96 -2.49 1.32
CA LEU A 124 21.68 -1.51 2.37
C LEU A 124 22.90 -0.64 2.72
N LEU A 125 24.02 -0.75 2.00
CA LEU A 125 25.21 0.07 2.25
C LEU A 125 24.95 1.58 2.13
N GLU A 126 23.91 1.99 1.40
CA GLU A 126 23.49 3.38 1.28
C GLU A 126 22.50 3.81 2.39
N ALA A 127 21.81 2.84 3.02
CA ALA A 127 20.90 3.10 4.12
C ALA A 127 21.65 3.14 5.44
N GLN A 128 21.36 4.14 6.28
CA GLN A 128 21.92 4.17 7.62
C GLN A 128 21.13 3.23 8.53
N LEU A 129 21.80 2.22 9.08
CA LEU A 129 21.27 1.34 10.13
C LEU A 129 21.63 1.93 11.49
N ILE A 130 20.64 2.26 12.29
CA ILE A 130 20.80 3.00 13.55
C ILE A 130 20.18 2.19 14.67
N GLU A 131 21.02 1.70 15.56
CA GLU A 131 20.58 1.04 16.77
C GLU A 131 20.05 2.06 17.78
N VAL A 132 18.90 1.75 18.38
CA VAL A 132 18.24 2.64 19.35
C VAL A 132 17.78 1.88 20.59
N SER A 133 17.63 2.61 21.70
CA SER A 133 17.03 2.03 22.91
C SER A 133 15.51 1.83 22.75
N GLU A 134 14.91 0.98 23.60
CA GLU A 134 13.47 0.75 23.65
C GLU A 134 12.68 2.06 23.82
N ARG A 135 13.11 2.96 24.69
CA ARG A 135 12.48 4.28 24.87
C ARG A 135 12.50 5.14 23.62
N VAL A 136 13.54 5.01 22.79
CA VAL A 136 13.65 5.76 21.53
C VAL A 136 12.74 5.15 20.47
N ILE A 137 12.72 3.83 20.32
CA ILE A 137 11.85 3.19 19.32
C ILE A 137 10.37 3.45 19.64
N GLU A 138 9.98 3.41 20.91
CA GLU A 138 8.64 3.79 21.37
C GLU A 138 8.30 5.25 21.06
N ALA A 139 9.26 6.16 21.23
CA ALA A 139 9.06 7.59 20.97
C ALA A 139 8.87 7.94 19.48
N ILE A 140 9.33 7.11 18.56
CA ILE A 140 9.16 7.28 17.11
C ILE A 140 8.11 6.34 16.51
N SER A 141 7.58 5.42 17.29
CA SER A 141 6.50 4.51 16.93
C SER A 141 5.14 5.21 16.98
N ASP A 142 4.21 4.78 16.12
CA ASP A 142 2.80 5.22 16.12
C ASP A 142 1.85 4.10 16.64
N VAL A 143 2.41 3.03 17.18
CA VAL A 143 1.65 1.93 17.80
C VAL A 143 1.94 1.84 19.30
N GLN A 144 0.99 1.32 20.06
CA GLN A 144 1.16 1.12 21.52
C GLN A 144 2.28 0.11 21.85
N THR A 145 2.49 -0.87 20.98
CA THR A 145 3.54 -1.89 21.15
C THR A 145 4.36 -1.95 19.87
N SER A 146 5.55 -1.35 19.91
CA SER A 146 6.47 -1.36 18.76
C SER A 146 6.99 -2.75 18.46
N GLN A 147 7.17 -3.04 17.17
CA GLN A 147 7.81 -4.28 16.69
C GLN A 147 9.34 -4.13 16.53
N GLY A 148 9.91 -3.06 17.05
CA GLY A 148 11.34 -2.85 17.14
C GLY A 148 12.02 -2.37 15.85
N VAL A 149 11.28 -1.94 14.82
CA VAL A 149 11.88 -1.36 13.62
C VAL A 149 10.99 -0.28 13.00
N VAL A 150 11.62 0.86 12.69
CA VAL A 150 11.02 2.01 11.98
C VAL A 150 11.95 2.45 10.87
N SER A 151 11.43 2.61 9.67
CA SER A 151 12.16 3.03 8.48
C SER A 151 11.75 4.43 8.05
N VAL A 152 12.69 5.21 7.55
CA VAL A 152 12.48 6.55 6.99
C VAL A 152 12.61 6.47 5.48
N LEU A 153 11.58 6.90 4.77
CA LEU A 153 11.47 6.75 3.33
C LEU A 153 11.24 8.11 2.65
N PRO A 154 11.87 8.36 1.49
CA PRO A 154 11.61 9.56 0.72
C PRO A 154 10.28 9.44 -0.05
N LEU A 155 9.41 10.44 0.07
CA LEU A 155 8.15 10.52 -0.69
C LEU A 155 8.37 10.41 -2.21
N LYS A 156 9.44 11.02 -2.70
CA LYS A 156 9.82 10.99 -4.13
C LYS A 156 10.00 9.59 -4.70
N ALA A 157 10.35 8.59 -3.88
CA ALA A 157 10.49 7.21 -4.36
C ALA A 157 9.16 6.57 -4.76
N PHE A 158 8.05 7.16 -4.30
CA PHE A 158 6.68 6.68 -4.47
C PHE A 158 5.80 7.63 -5.30
N GLU A 159 6.41 8.55 -6.04
CA GLU A 159 5.72 9.35 -7.05
C GLU A 159 5.10 8.44 -8.12
N SER A 160 3.89 8.78 -8.58
CA SER A 160 3.10 7.95 -9.49
C SER A 160 3.88 7.52 -10.73
N ASP A 161 4.59 8.41 -11.39
CA ASP A 161 5.39 8.12 -12.59
C ASP A 161 6.46 7.05 -12.33
N ARG A 162 7.10 7.10 -11.15
CA ARG A 162 8.12 6.10 -10.76
C ARG A 162 7.52 4.74 -10.51
N ILE A 163 6.34 4.70 -9.91
CA ILE A 163 5.61 3.45 -9.69
C ILE A 163 5.14 2.87 -11.02
N HIS A 164 4.58 3.71 -11.91
CA HIS A 164 4.18 3.28 -13.26
C HIS A 164 5.34 2.68 -14.04
N ALA A 165 6.51 3.30 -13.99
CA ALA A 165 7.71 2.82 -14.69
C ALA A 165 8.18 1.42 -14.21
N ARG A 166 7.87 1.03 -12.97
CA ARG A 166 8.20 -0.28 -12.39
C ARG A 166 7.15 -1.36 -12.66
N ARG A 167 5.92 -0.96 -13.03
CA ARG A 167 4.82 -1.90 -13.22
C ARG A 167 4.90 -2.57 -14.59
N SER A 168 4.68 -3.87 -14.61
CA SER A 168 4.52 -4.62 -15.86
C SER A 168 3.37 -4.05 -16.71
N PRO A 169 3.49 -4.03 -18.06
CA PRO A 169 2.43 -3.60 -18.95
C PRO A 169 1.28 -4.62 -18.96
N ALA A 170 0.37 -4.50 -18.02
CA ALA A 170 -0.84 -5.31 -17.94
C ALA A 170 -2.06 -4.39 -18.08
N ARG A 171 -3.15 -4.94 -18.61
CA ARG A 171 -4.42 -4.21 -18.67
C ARG A 171 -4.94 -3.96 -17.26
N ARG A 172 -5.28 -2.72 -16.95
CA ARG A 172 -5.83 -2.28 -15.67
C ARG A 172 -7.07 -1.43 -15.94
N PRO A 173 -8.25 -2.03 -15.90
CA PRO A 173 -9.46 -1.33 -16.33
C PRO A 173 -9.88 -0.21 -15.37
N ALA A 174 -9.60 -0.33 -14.06
CA ALA A 174 -10.09 0.61 -13.07
C ALA A 174 -9.12 1.75 -12.77
N LEU A 175 -9.60 2.99 -12.82
CA LEU A 175 -9.04 4.18 -12.20
C LEU A 175 -9.88 4.48 -10.95
N LEU A 176 -9.28 4.64 -9.78
CA LEU A 176 -10.01 4.85 -8.54
C LEU A 176 -9.87 6.31 -8.07
N ILE A 177 -10.99 6.97 -7.83
CA ILE A 177 -11.05 8.34 -7.32
C ILE A 177 -11.63 8.30 -5.90
N LEU A 178 -10.89 8.84 -4.93
CA LEU A 178 -11.35 8.99 -3.55
C LEU A 178 -11.65 10.46 -3.29
N ASP A 179 -12.92 10.73 -3.03
CA ASP A 179 -13.46 12.08 -2.88
C ASP A 179 -13.63 12.43 -1.42
N GLU A 180 -12.71 13.27 -0.90
CA GLU A 180 -12.69 13.75 0.48
C GLU A 180 -12.74 12.63 1.55
N LEU A 181 -12.13 11.49 1.26
CA LEU A 181 -12.09 10.34 2.17
C LEU A 181 -11.34 10.71 3.46
N ALA A 182 -12.00 10.66 4.61
CA ALA A 182 -11.46 11.18 5.86
C ALA A 182 -10.87 10.11 6.80
N ASP A 183 -11.37 8.87 6.77
CA ASP A 183 -10.91 7.82 7.69
C ASP A 183 -9.62 7.16 7.20
N PRO A 184 -8.53 7.18 8.01
CA PRO A 184 -7.26 6.57 7.61
C PRO A 184 -7.30 5.04 7.54
N GLY A 185 -8.22 4.36 8.24
CA GLY A 185 -8.43 2.93 8.16
C GLY A 185 -9.05 2.53 6.83
N ASN A 186 -10.09 3.29 6.40
CA ASN A 186 -10.71 3.12 5.09
C ASN A 186 -9.69 3.39 3.97
N MET A 187 -8.97 4.50 4.05
CA MET A 187 -7.92 4.84 3.07
C MET A 187 -6.95 3.68 2.90
N GLY A 188 -6.34 3.20 3.98
CA GLY A 188 -5.36 2.12 3.90
C GLY A 188 -5.96 0.81 3.37
N THR A 189 -7.16 0.46 3.80
CA THR A 189 -7.88 -0.74 3.32
C THR A 189 -8.20 -0.64 1.83
N ILE A 190 -8.65 0.53 1.37
CA ILE A 190 -8.93 0.79 -0.06
C ILE A 190 -7.64 0.67 -0.88
N LEU A 191 -6.54 1.29 -0.46
CA LEU A 191 -5.26 1.21 -1.17
C LEU A 191 -4.77 -0.25 -1.30
N ARG A 192 -4.85 -1.02 -0.22
CA ARG A 192 -4.50 -2.45 -0.24
C ARG A 192 -5.39 -3.25 -1.20
N THR A 193 -6.69 -3.02 -1.17
CA THR A 193 -7.67 -3.68 -2.04
C THR A 193 -7.47 -3.26 -3.50
N ALA A 194 -7.22 -1.98 -3.76
CA ALA A 194 -6.95 -1.44 -5.09
C ALA A 194 -5.70 -2.07 -5.73
N LEU A 195 -4.61 -2.24 -4.94
CA LEU A 195 -3.44 -2.98 -5.40
C LEU A 195 -3.79 -4.42 -5.76
N ALA A 196 -4.51 -5.13 -4.88
CA ALA A 196 -4.90 -6.53 -5.10
C ALA A 196 -5.85 -6.71 -6.29
N ALA A 197 -6.72 -5.73 -6.55
CA ALA A 197 -7.62 -5.69 -7.70
C ALA A 197 -6.95 -5.16 -8.99
N ASN A 198 -5.64 -4.95 -8.97
CA ASN A 198 -4.86 -4.45 -10.11
C ASN A 198 -5.37 -3.11 -10.67
N VAL A 199 -5.79 -2.19 -9.78
CA VAL A 199 -6.20 -0.82 -10.15
C VAL A 199 -5.07 -0.11 -10.88
N HIS A 200 -5.39 0.69 -11.88
CA HIS A 200 -4.41 1.44 -12.66
C HIS A 200 -3.70 2.49 -11.79
N GLU A 201 -4.47 3.35 -11.17
CA GLU A 201 -3.99 4.45 -10.33
C GLU A 201 -5.09 4.88 -9.35
N VAL A 202 -4.70 5.44 -8.20
CA VAL A 202 -5.61 6.05 -7.22
C VAL A 202 -5.40 7.55 -7.19
N LEU A 203 -6.48 8.29 -7.41
CA LEU A 203 -6.52 9.76 -7.44
C LEU A 203 -7.27 10.27 -6.20
N LEU A 204 -6.60 11.11 -5.41
CA LEU A 204 -7.16 11.68 -4.18
C LEU A 204 -7.49 13.15 -4.40
N THR A 205 -8.73 13.54 -4.12
CA THR A 205 -9.13 14.94 -4.10
C THR A 205 -8.49 15.71 -2.93
N PRO A 206 -8.54 17.04 -2.87
CA PRO A 206 -8.25 17.78 -1.66
C PRO A 206 -9.13 17.28 -0.49
N ASN A 207 -8.69 17.53 0.74
CA ASN A 207 -9.34 17.12 1.99
C ASN A 207 -9.36 15.61 2.29
N CYS A 208 -8.83 14.76 1.42
CA CYS A 208 -8.55 13.39 1.79
C CYS A 208 -7.53 13.32 2.93
N VAL A 209 -7.66 12.31 3.79
CA VAL A 209 -6.63 11.97 4.76
C VAL A 209 -5.29 11.72 4.06
N ASP A 210 -4.20 12.14 4.68
CA ASP A 210 -2.85 11.97 4.11
C ASP A 210 -2.52 10.49 3.94
N CYS A 211 -2.37 10.04 2.69
CA CYS A 211 -2.08 8.65 2.34
C CYS A 211 -0.73 8.15 2.87
N TYR A 212 0.17 9.04 3.27
CA TYR A 212 1.46 8.70 3.91
C TYR A 212 1.45 8.87 5.43
N SER A 213 0.28 9.09 6.06
CA SER A 213 0.19 9.07 7.52
C SER A 213 0.50 7.67 8.05
N PRO A 214 1.14 7.52 9.23
CA PRO A 214 1.56 6.21 9.75
C PRO A 214 0.43 5.19 9.81
N LYS A 215 -0.77 5.61 10.21
CA LYS A 215 -1.95 4.72 10.27
C LYS A 215 -2.36 4.22 8.88
N VAL A 216 -2.34 5.07 7.84
CA VAL A 216 -2.64 4.66 6.46
C VAL A 216 -1.55 3.73 5.93
N VAL A 217 -0.27 4.06 6.12
CA VAL A 217 0.85 3.24 5.64
C VAL A 217 0.78 1.82 6.20
N ARG A 218 0.48 1.68 7.51
CA ARG A 218 0.28 0.36 8.12
C ARG A 218 -0.92 -0.39 7.55
N ALA A 219 -2.08 0.27 7.47
CA ALA A 219 -3.32 -0.35 6.97
C ALA A 219 -3.22 -0.76 5.50
N ALA A 220 -2.49 -0.01 4.69
CA ALA A 220 -2.24 -0.29 3.29
C ALA A 220 -1.28 -1.48 3.05
N ALA A 221 -0.57 -1.94 4.09
CA ALA A 221 0.26 -3.16 4.07
C ALA A 221 1.19 -3.28 2.85
N GLY A 222 1.87 -2.18 2.47
CA GLY A 222 2.83 -2.14 1.37
C GLY A 222 2.23 -1.74 0.02
N ALA A 223 0.97 -1.40 -0.08
CA ALA A 223 0.35 -0.95 -1.34
C ALA A 223 1.12 0.22 -1.98
N HIS A 224 1.68 1.13 -1.18
CA HIS A 224 2.48 2.25 -1.63
C HIS A 224 3.68 1.87 -2.52
N PHE A 225 4.16 0.63 -2.43
CA PHE A 225 5.35 0.20 -3.18
C PHE A 225 5.05 -0.09 -4.66
N ALA A 226 3.79 -0.41 -4.98
CA ALA A 226 3.41 -0.87 -6.31
C ALA A 226 2.12 -0.25 -6.86
N LEU A 227 1.38 0.53 -6.08
CA LEU A 227 0.17 1.22 -6.51
C LEU A 227 0.48 2.70 -6.73
N PRO A 228 0.31 3.24 -7.96
CA PRO A 228 0.41 4.67 -8.20
C PRO A 228 -0.68 5.42 -7.45
N ILE A 229 -0.29 6.46 -6.70
CA ILE A 229 -1.19 7.27 -5.89
C ILE A 229 -0.83 8.73 -6.12
N GLU A 230 -1.80 9.52 -6.55
CA GLU A 230 -1.65 10.97 -6.63
C GLU A 230 -2.63 11.66 -5.69
N SER A 231 -2.14 12.62 -4.95
CA SER A 231 -2.93 13.31 -3.92
C SER A 231 -3.10 14.79 -4.17
N ASN A 232 -4.17 15.36 -3.60
CA ASN A 232 -4.49 16.79 -3.67
C ASN A 232 -4.72 17.28 -5.11
N LEU A 233 -5.38 16.45 -5.91
CA LEU A 233 -5.67 16.75 -7.31
C LEU A 233 -6.92 17.60 -7.45
N SER A 234 -6.87 18.61 -8.34
CA SER A 234 -8.07 19.33 -8.75
C SER A 234 -8.98 18.44 -9.58
N TRP A 235 -10.28 18.71 -9.56
CA TRP A 235 -11.25 17.98 -10.39
C TRP A 235 -10.98 18.13 -11.90
N ALA A 236 -10.41 19.25 -12.33
CA ALA A 236 -9.99 19.43 -13.71
C ALA A 236 -8.85 18.46 -14.09
N THR A 237 -7.86 18.29 -13.20
CA THR A 237 -6.77 17.29 -13.39
C THR A 237 -7.31 15.87 -13.39
N ILE A 238 -8.23 15.55 -12.47
CA ILE A 238 -8.87 14.24 -12.40
C ILE A 238 -9.63 13.94 -13.68
N ALA A 239 -10.44 14.89 -14.18
CA ALA A 239 -11.19 14.73 -15.42
C ALA A 239 -10.28 14.45 -16.63
N GLU A 240 -9.13 15.14 -16.72
CA GLU A 240 -8.16 14.89 -17.79
C GLU A 240 -7.52 13.51 -17.70
N LYS A 241 -7.16 13.06 -16.49
CA LYS A 241 -6.65 11.70 -16.30
C LYS A 241 -7.68 10.63 -16.65
N VAL A 242 -8.95 10.83 -16.29
CA VAL A 242 -10.06 9.97 -16.69
C VAL A 242 -10.19 9.88 -18.20
N ARG A 243 -10.14 11.04 -18.89
CA ARG A 243 -10.22 11.12 -20.35
C ARG A 243 -9.08 10.32 -21.00
N ILE A 244 -7.86 10.45 -20.49
CA ILE A 244 -6.71 9.73 -21.01
C ILE A 244 -6.84 8.22 -20.76
N HIS A 245 -7.28 7.81 -19.56
CA HIS A 245 -7.40 6.41 -19.19
C HIS A 245 -8.53 5.68 -19.93
N CYS A 246 -9.70 6.33 -20.08
CA CYS A 246 -10.90 5.74 -20.68
C CYS A 246 -10.99 5.97 -22.20
N ALA A 247 -10.07 6.74 -22.78
CA ALA A 247 -10.09 7.12 -24.20
C ALA A 247 -11.40 7.83 -24.61
N ASP A 248 -11.93 7.51 -25.81
CA ASP A 248 -12.99 8.30 -26.49
C ASP A 248 -14.34 8.33 -25.75
N THR A 249 -14.62 7.39 -24.87
CA THR A 249 -15.91 7.27 -24.13
C THR A 249 -15.66 7.04 -22.65
N PRO A 250 -15.33 8.11 -21.88
CA PRO A 250 -15.09 7.96 -20.46
C PRO A 250 -16.33 7.48 -19.72
N VAL A 251 -16.21 6.34 -19.04
CA VAL A 251 -17.22 5.83 -18.12
C VAL A 251 -16.77 6.07 -16.71
N VAL A 252 -17.53 6.89 -15.98
CA VAL A 252 -17.24 7.25 -14.59
C VAL A 252 -18.39 6.78 -13.72
N PHE A 253 -18.16 5.76 -12.93
CA PHE A 253 -19.12 5.27 -11.96
C PHE A 253 -18.98 6.00 -10.62
N LEU A 254 -20.07 6.46 -10.07
CA LEU A 254 -20.17 6.98 -8.72
C LEU A 254 -20.87 5.91 -7.85
N ALA A 255 -20.18 5.42 -6.83
CA ALA A 255 -20.77 4.49 -5.88
C ALA A 255 -21.68 5.25 -4.90
N GLU A 256 -22.97 4.98 -4.93
CA GLU A 256 -23.96 5.61 -4.07
C GLU A 256 -25.10 4.65 -3.76
N ALA A 257 -25.48 4.55 -2.48
CA ALA A 257 -26.60 3.72 -2.07
C ALA A 257 -27.93 4.20 -2.67
N GLY A 258 -28.81 3.26 -2.99
CA GLY A 258 -30.14 3.57 -3.51
C GLY A 258 -30.20 3.93 -4.99
N SER A 259 -29.10 3.95 -5.73
CA SER A 259 -29.14 4.06 -7.19
C SER A 259 -29.91 2.86 -7.80
N PRO A 260 -30.74 3.09 -8.82
CA PRO A 260 -31.43 2.02 -9.51
C PRO A 260 -30.47 1.13 -10.35
N GLN A 261 -29.29 1.61 -10.66
CA GLN A 261 -28.29 0.89 -11.45
C GLN A 261 -27.42 0.05 -10.54
N VAL A 262 -27.47 -1.26 -10.70
CA VAL A 262 -26.69 -2.19 -9.86
C VAL A 262 -25.30 -2.42 -10.44
N TYR A 263 -24.27 -2.45 -9.58
CA TYR A 263 -22.85 -2.51 -9.98
C TYR A 263 -22.50 -3.73 -10.84
N TYR A 264 -23.09 -4.90 -10.56
CA TYR A 264 -22.78 -6.15 -11.28
C TYR A 264 -23.45 -6.25 -12.66
N GLU A 265 -24.35 -5.34 -12.99
CA GLU A 265 -24.95 -5.21 -14.32
C GLU A 265 -24.14 -4.30 -15.24
N GLN A 266 -23.08 -3.66 -14.71
CA GLN A 266 -22.23 -2.74 -15.47
C GLN A 266 -21.05 -3.46 -16.11
N HIS A 267 -20.56 -2.94 -17.25
CA HIS A 267 -19.40 -3.47 -17.96
C HIS A 267 -18.07 -2.97 -17.34
N LEU A 268 -17.61 -3.65 -16.31
CA LEU A 268 -16.40 -3.27 -15.55
C LEU A 268 -15.11 -3.89 -16.13
N ALA A 269 -15.17 -4.69 -17.19
CA ALA A 269 -14.00 -5.22 -17.87
C ALA A 269 -13.34 -4.22 -18.86
N ARG A 270 -13.99 -3.11 -19.20
CA ARG A 270 -13.46 -2.02 -20.02
C ARG A 270 -12.81 -0.96 -19.12
N PRO A 271 -11.98 -0.05 -19.64
CA PRO A 271 -11.48 1.08 -18.86
C PRO A 271 -12.62 1.94 -18.30
N PHE A 272 -12.57 2.21 -17.00
CA PHE A 272 -13.54 3.03 -16.28
C PHE A 272 -12.87 3.77 -15.12
N ALA A 273 -13.54 4.79 -14.61
CA ALA A 273 -13.22 5.41 -13.32
C ALA A 273 -14.31 5.07 -12.30
N LEU A 274 -13.90 4.81 -11.05
CA LEU A 274 -14.79 4.59 -9.91
C LEU A 274 -14.58 5.69 -8.88
N ILE A 275 -15.64 6.41 -8.51
CA ILE A 275 -15.61 7.41 -7.44
C ILE A 275 -16.20 6.78 -6.17
N ILE A 276 -15.46 6.91 -5.07
CA ILE A 276 -15.92 6.61 -3.71
C ILE A 276 -15.93 7.93 -2.95
N GLY A 277 -17.10 8.33 -2.45
CA GLY A 277 -17.29 9.58 -1.73
C GLY A 277 -16.94 9.51 -0.25
N ASN A 278 -17.04 10.66 0.42
CA ASN A 278 -16.88 10.82 1.86
C ASN A 278 -17.88 9.97 2.64
N GLU A 279 -17.43 9.38 3.76
CA GLU A 279 -18.23 8.43 4.56
C GLU A 279 -19.44 9.08 5.25
N ALA A 280 -19.32 10.36 5.61
CA ALA A 280 -20.35 11.07 6.36
C ALA A 280 -21.21 11.98 5.48
N GLN A 281 -20.59 12.63 4.50
CA GLN A 281 -21.26 13.66 3.66
C GLN A 281 -21.66 13.12 2.27
N GLY A 282 -21.21 11.90 1.95
CA GLY A 282 -21.35 11.35 0.62
C GLY A 282 -20.45 12.06 -0.42
N PRO A 283 -20.69 11.83 -1.72
CA PRO A 283 -19.89 12.42 -2.79
C PRO A 283 -20.15 13.93 -2.94
N SER A 284 -19.08 14.67 -3.27
CA SER A 284 -19.16 16.11 -3.55
C SER A 284 -19.99 16.45 -4.80
N ALA A 285 -20.35 17.71 -4.95
CA ALA A 285 -21.05 18.18 -6.16
C ALA A 285 -20.18 17.98 -7.42
N GLN A 286 -18.87 18.13 -7.29
CA GLN A 286 -17.93 17.93 -8.38
C GLN A 286 -17.81 16.44 -8.77
N ALA A 287 -17.82 15.54 -7.79
CA ALA A 287 -17.87 14.09 -8.03
C ALA A 287 -19.12 13.72 -8.83
N ARG A 288 -20.28 14.24 -8.44
CA ARG A 288 -21.55 14.04 -9.15
C ARG A 288 -21.53 14.61 -10.56
N ALA A 289 -20.90 15.78 -10.76
CA ALA A 289 -20.78 16.40 -12.07
C ALA A 289 -19.87 15.63 -13.03
N LEU A 290 -18.85 14.93 -12.53
CA LEU A 290 -17.95 14.11 -13.34
C LEU A 290 -18.55 12.73 -13.63
N ALA A 291 -19.40 12.20 -12.75
CA ALA A 291 -19.99 10.88 -12.89
C ALA A 291 -20.89 10.78 -14.13
N THR A 292 -20.70 9.73 -14.93
CA THR A 292 -21.58 9.42 -16.06
C THR A 292 -22.74 8.52 -15.62
N LEU A 293 -22.54 7.73 -14.56
CA LEU A 293 -23.53 6.84 -14.03
C LEU A 293 -23.32 6.63 -12.52
N THR A 294 -24.40 6.70 -11.77
CA THR A 294 -24.40 6.32 -10.35
C THR A 294 -24.76 4.84 -10.22
N ILE A 295 -23.99 4.08 -9.46
CA ILE A 295 -24.19 2.66 -9.25
C ILE A 295 -24.34 2.30 -7.77
N SER A 296 -25.13 1.29 -7.47
CA SER A 296 -25.37 0.82 -6.11
C SER A 296 -24.95 -0.62 -5.88
N ILE A 297 -24.69 -0.94 -4.64
CA ILE A 297 -24.63 -2.30 -4.11
C ILE A 297 -26.00 -2.56 -3.45
N PRO A 298 -26.76 -3.60 -3.85
CA PRO A 298 -28.04 -3.91 -3.21
C PRO A 298 -27.86 -4.17 -1.71
N LEU A 299 -28.68 -3.53 -0.91
CA LEU A 299 -28.67 -3.64 0.54
C LEU A 299 -29.97 -4.26 1.03
N ALA A 300 -29.92 -5.01 2.12
CA ALA A 300 -31.07 -5.64 2.75
C ALA A 300 -31.30 -5.10 4.17
N ASN A 301 -32.45 -5.47 4.76
CA ASN A 301 -32.77 -5.22 6.16
C ASN A 301 -32.73 -3.73 6.61
N GLY A 302 -32.96 -2.79 5.70
CA GLY A 302 -33.00 -1.36 6.01
C GLY A 302 -31.62 -0.73 6.29
N VAL A 303 -30.53 -1.42 5.94
CA VAL A 303 -29.18 -0.83 6.02
C VAL A 303 -29.06 0.29 4.99
N GLU A 304 -28.66 1.49 5.41
CA GLU A 304 -28.60 2.68 4.55
C GLU A 304 -27.36 2.71 3.66
N SER A 305 -26.22 2.23 4.14
CA SER A 305 -24.95 2.26 3.41
C SER A 305 -23.97 1.20 3.92
N LEU A 306 -22.94 0.89 3.12
CA LEU A 306 -21.77 0.12 3.51
C LEU A 306 -20.61 1.04 3.88
N ASN A 307 -19.67 0.50 4.67
CA ASN A 307 -18.37 1.12 4.84
C ASN A 307 -17.71 1.38 3.47
N ALA A 308 -17.07 2.54 3.29
CA ALA A 308 -16.48 2.97 2.02
C ALA A 308 -15.45 1.98 1.46
N ALA A 309 -14.63 1.37 2.33
CA ALA A 309 -13.65 0.38 1.89
C ALA A 309 -14.30 -0.94 1.44
N MET A 310 -15.39 -1.34 2.09
CA MET A 310 -16.18 -2.51 1.66
C MET A 310 -16.84 -2.25 0.31
N ALA A 311 -17.46 -1.09 0.12
CA ALA A 311 -18.09 -0.72 -1.15
C ALA A 311 -17.08 -0.72 -2.30
N ALA A 312 -15.93 -0.07 -2.11
CA ALA A 312 -14.83 -0.07 -3.06
C ALA A 312 -14.36 -1.51 -3.39
N GLY A 313 -14.18 -2.34 -2.37
CA GLY A 313 -13.74 -3.73 -2.53
C GLY A 313 -14.70 -4.57 -3.36
N ILE A 314 -15.99 -4.50 -3.07
CA ILE A 314 -17.04 -5.26 -3.80
C ILE A 314 -17.05 -4.88 -5.28
N ILE A 315 -17.05 -3.59 -5.60
CA ILE A 315 -17.12 -3.12 -6.99
C ILE A 315 -15.81 -3.45 -7.75
N LEU A 316 -14.65 -3.24 -7.14
CA LEU A 316 -13.36 -3.54 -7.75
C LEU A 316 -13.18 -5.04 -8.02
N TYR A 317 -13.64 -5.91 -7.11
CA TYR A 317 -13.53 -7.36 -7.32
C TYR A 317 -14.55 -7.89 -8.32
N GLU A 318 -15.66 -7.22 -8.54
CA GLU A 318 -16.53 -7.50 -9.68
C GLU A 318 -15.81 -7.18 -11.00
N ALA A 319 -15.07 -6.06 -11.07
CA ALA A 319 -14.24 -5.77 -12.24
C ALA A 319 -13.16 -6.83 -12.47
N VAL A 320 -12.54 -7.35 -11.41
CA VAL A 320 -11.58 -8.48 -11.49
C VAL A 320 -12.28 -9.71 -12.05
N ARG A 321 -13.46 -10.08 -11.51
CA ARG A 321 -14.25 -11.22 -12.00
C ARG A 321 -14.57 -11.12 -13.49
N GLN A 322 -15.06 -9.96 -13.94
CA GLN A 322 -15.40 -9.72 -15.34
C GLN A 322 -14.17 -9.71 -16.27
N SER A 323 -12.98 -9.38 -15.76
CA SER A 323 -11.75 -9.32 -16.56
C SER A 323 -11.03 -10.66 -16.69
N GLN A 324 -11.38 -11.65 -15.84
CA GLN A 324 -10.77 -12.99 -15.83
C GLN A 324 -11.58 -14.03 -16.61
N PHE A 325 -12.81 -13.73 -16.95
CA PHE A 325 -13.74 -14.57 -17.68
C PHE A 325 -14.33 -13.82 -18.89
#